data_87ebf9d0241c0fc179e915b58db70cfa
#
_entry.id   87ebf9d0241c0fc179e915b58db70cfa
#
_cell.length_a   1.000
_cell.length_b   1.000
_cell.length_c   1.000
_cell.angle_alpha   90.00
_cell.angle_beta   90.00
_cell.angle_gamma   90.00
#
_symmetry.space_group_name_H-M   'P 1'
#
loop_
_entity.id
_entity.type
_entity.pdbx_description
1 polymer ?
#
loop_
_entity_poly.entity_id
_entity_poly.type
_entity_poly.pdbx_seq_one_letter_code
_entity_poly.pdbx_strand_id
1 'polypeptide(L)'
;MSYNEEVGYLKQIVWDIRQDHPTLSSRAMYHKIMPENIGRDKFEGLCREWGYNSERIINHQKTTNSNGVIRFENHLAGLVLTGVNQAFSSDITYFDVGGRFYYITFIMDCFSRMILGHSVSKRLTTEQTTMPALQMAIKTRGRILPPGMVFHSDGGGQYYAKEFVSITTKYKLVKSMCEYPWENGKAERINGTIKNKYLKYLDIKTFEELVKSVDHTVSLYNKERPHKSLNYLTPFAFEKKN
;
A
#
# COMPACT_ATOMS: atom_id res chain seq x y z
N MET A 1 30.24 7.76 -21.55
CA MET A 1 30.61 7.45 -20.15
C MET A 1 31.38 6.16 -20.13
N SER A 2 32.57 6.11 -19.50
CA SER A 2 33.29 4.83 -19.35
C SER A 2 32.54 3.89 -18.40
N TYR A 3 32.83 2.59 -18.48
CA TYR A 3 32.20 1.60 -17.58
C TYR A 3 32.38 1.96 -16.10
N ASN A 4 33.57 2.37 -15.70
CA ASN A 4 33.87 2.72 -14.31
C ASN A 4 33.12 3.99 -13.84
N GLU A 5 32.97 4.97 -14.73
CA GLU A 5 32.18 6.17 -14.45
C GLU A 5 30.70 5.83 -14.26
N GLU A 6 30.15 4.98 -15.13
CA GLU A 6 28.75 4.53 -15.02
C GLU A 6 28.52 3.75 -13.72
N VAL A 7 29.43 2.85 -13.32
CA VAL A 7 29.35 2.10 -12.06
C VAL A 7 29.38 3.05 -10.86
N GLY A 8 30.24 4.06 -10.86
CA GLY A 8 30.31 5.07 -9.80
C GLY A 8 29.00 5.89 -9.67
N TYR A 9 28.47 6.32 -10.82
CA TYR A 9 27.20 7.04 -10.89
C TYR A 9 26.02 6.19 -10.42
N LEU A 10 25.93 4.93 -10.83
CA LEU A 10 24.89 4.01 -10.40
C LEU A 10 24.94 3.75 -8.89
N LYS A 11 26.14 3.67 -8.30
CA LYS A 11 26.29 3.49 -6.85
C LYS A 11 25.65 4.66 -6.10
N GLN A 12 25.86 5.89 -6.56
CA GLN A 12 25.26 7.09 -5.95
C GLN A 12 23.73 7.06 -6.12
N ILE A 13 23.20 6.78 -7.30
CA ILE A 13 21.75 6.70 -7.53
C ILE A 13 21.11 5.63 -6.63
N VAL A 14 21.73 4.46 -6.50
CA VAL A 14 21.23 3.38 -5.63
C VAL A 14 21.23 3.84 -4.18
N TRP A 15 22.26 4.56 -3.74
CA TRP A 15 22.31 5.13 -2.40
C TRP A 15 21.17 6.14 -2.16
N ASP A 16 20.92 7.05 -3.12
CA ASP A 16 19.83 8.04 -3.03
C ASP A 16 18.45 7.34 -2.97
N ILE A 17 18.22 6.35 -3.85
CA ILE A 17 16.97 5.57 -3.82
C ILE A 17 16.76 4.88 -2.46
N ARG A 18 17.83 4.43 -1.81
CA ARG A 18 17.76 3.76 -0.51
C ARG A 18 17.36 4.69 0.64
N GLN A 19 17.56 6.00 0.51
CA GLN A 19 17.07 6.96 1.51
C GLN A 19 15.53 6.95 1.57
N ASP A 20 14.87 6.92 0.41
CA ASP A 20 13.41 6.92 0.31
C ASP A 20 12.79 5.51 0.31
N HIS A 21 13.53 4.51 -0.18
CA HIS A 21 13.08 3.13 -0.34
C HIS A 21 14.05 2.13 0.33
N PRO A 22 14.11 2.08 1.67
CA PRO A 22 15.14 1.32 2.39
C PRO A 22 15.25 -0.15 2.02
N THR A 23 14.13 -0.77 1.62
CA THR A 23 14.04 -2.21 1.33
C THR A 23 13.69 -2.52 -0.12
N LEU A 24 13.83 -1.57 -1.04
CA LEU A 24 13.56 -1.81 -2.45
C LEU A 24 14.57 -2.82 -3.01
N SER A 25 14.10 -3.91 -3.64
CA SER A 25 15.00 -4.93 -4.17
C SER A 25 15.86 -4.38 -5.31
N SER A 26 17.07 -4.92 -5.47
CA SER A 26 17.99 -4.57 -6.58
C SER A 26 17.31 -4.70 -7.94
N ARG A 27 16.49 -5.74 -8.15
CA ARG A 27 15.69 -5.90 -9.36
C ARG A 27 14.71 -4.75 -9.60
N ALA A 28 13.99 -4.32 -8.56
CA ALA A 28 13.08 -3.18 -8.68
C ALA A 28 13.83 -1.86 -8.91
N MET A 29 15.02 -1.68 -8.30
CA MET A 29 15.88 -0.55 -8.57
C MET A 29 16.39 -0.56 -10.01
N TYR A 30 16.78 -1.72 -10.55
CA TYR A 30 17.15 -1.86 -11.97
C TYR A 30 16.05 -1.33 -12.90
N HIS A 31 14.80 -1.75 -12.68
CA HIS A 31 13.67 -1.28 -13.50
C HIS A 31 13.30 0.19 -13.26
N LYS A 32 13.67 0.77 -12.11
CA LYS A 32 13.47 2.21 -11.83
C LYS A 32 14.54 3.06 -12.52
N ILE A 33 15.80 2.58 -12.53
CA ILE A 33 16.97 3.31 -13.07
C ILE A 33 17.11 3.11 -14.58
N MET A 34 16.89 1.86 -15.06
CA MET A 34 17.09 1.44 -16.45
C MET A 34 18.49 1.80 -16.99
N PRO A 35 19.59 1.26 -16.42
CA PRO A 35 20.95 1.56 -16.89
C PRO A 35 21.12 1.22 -18.36
N GLU A 36 21.89 2.02 -19.09
CA GLU A 36 22.06 1.86 -20.54
C GLU A 36 23.01 0.71 -20.91
N ASN A 37 24.15 0.61 -20.21
CA ASN A 37 25.23 -0.33 -20.57
C ASN A 37 25.40 -1.48 -19.58
N ILE A 38 24.64 -1.50 -18.48
CA ILE A 38 24.73 -2.52 -17.43
C ILE A 38 23.45 -3.34 -17.40
N GLY A 39 23.56 -4.61 -17.78
CA GLY A 39 22.44 -5.55 -17.74
C GLY A 39 22.00 -5.88 -16.30
N ARG A 40 20.76 -6.36 -16.15
CA ARG A 40 20.12 -6.64 -14.87
C ARG A 40 20.98 -7.49 -13.92
N ASP A 41 21.53 -8.60 -14.39
CA ASP A 41 22.25 -9.55 -13.53
C ASP A 41 23.56 -8.97 -13.02
N LYS A 42 24.24 -8.18 -13.85
CA LYS A 42 25.43 -7.43 -13.46
C LYS A 42 25.10 -6.35 -12.45
N PHE A 43 23.99 -5.59 -12.66
CA PHE A 43 23.53 -4.58 -11.71
C PHE A 43 23.15 -5.20 -10.35
N GLU A 44 22.45 -6.34 -10.35
CA GLU A 44 22.13 -7.06 -9.10
C GLU A 44 23.42 -7.55 -8.40
N GLY A 45 24.46 -7.92 -9.15
CA GLY A 45 25.81 -8.23 -8.65
C GLY A 45 26.45 -7.04 -7.95
N LEU A 46 26.50 -5.89 -8.62
CA LEU A 46 27.04 -4.64 -8.06
C LEU A 46 26.30 -4.22 -6.78
N CYS A 47 24.98 -4.32 -6.75
CA CYS A 47 24.21 -4.02 -5.55
C CYS A 47 24.60 -4.92 -4.37
N ARG A 48 24.91 -6.21 -4.61
CA ARG A 48 25.41 -7.11 -3.56
C ARG A 48 26.80 -6.71 -3.07
N GLU A 49 27.71 -6.37 -3.99
CA GLU A 49 29.06 -5.90 -3.67
C GLU A 49 29.03 -4.60 -2.83
N TRP A 50 28.07 -3.71 -3.10
CA TRP A 50 27.88 -2.46 -2.35
C TRP A 50 27.13 -2.66 -1.02
N GLY A 51 26.72 -3.89 -0.67
CA GLY A 51 26.01 -4.18 0.57
C GLY A 51 24.52 -3.80 0.56
N TYR A 52 23.93 -3.53 -0.61
CA TYR A 52 22.52 -3.13 -0.75
C TYR A 52 21.57 -4.32 -0.90
N ASN A 53 21.79 -5.41 -0.19
CA ASN A 53 20.84 -6.50 -0.13
C ASN A 53 19.62 -6.11 0.71
N SER A 54 18.41 -6.43 0.21
CA SER A 54 17.21 -6.27 1.02
C SER A 54 17.13 -7.42 2.02
N GLU A 55 17.05 -7.11 3.30
CA GLU A 55 16.80 -8.11 4.35
C GLU A 55 15.42 -8.76 4.16
N ARG A 56 15.36 -10.06 4.42
CA ARG A 56 14.10 -10.79 4.42
C ARG A 56 13.38 -10.56 5.74
N ILE A 57 12.39 -9.68 5.74
CA ILE A 57 11.56 -9.45 6.94
C ILE A 57 10.66 -10.67 7.13
N ILE A 58 10.91 -11.44 8.19
CA ILE A 58 10.06 -12.56 8.61
C ILE A 58 9.00 -11.99 9.56
N ASN A 59 7.75 -12.01 9.14
CA ASN A 59 6.63 -11.53 9.95
C ASN A 59 6.02 -12.72 10.71
N HIS A 60 6.15 -12.73 12.04
CA HIS A 60 5.70 -13.86 12.90
C HIS A 60 4.38 -13.57 13.65
N GLN A 61 3.74 -12.41 13.47
CA GLN A 61 2.54 -12.07 14.24
C GLN A 61 1.25 -12.29 13.44
N LYS A 62 0.51 -13.35 13.79
CA LYS A 62 -0.93 -13.43 13.55
C LYS A 62 -1.63 -12.55 14.59
N THR A 63 -2.27 -11.48 14.15
CA THR A 63 -2.85 -10.46 15.04
C THR A 63 -4.36 -10.49 15.16
N THR A 64 -5.08 -11.34 14.45
CA THR A 64 -6.54 -11.36 14.52
C THR A 64 -7.09 -12.77 14.54
N ASN A 65 -7.87 -13.05 15.58
CA ASN A 65 -8.75 -14.21 15.65
C ASN A 65 -10.16 -13.66 15.35
N SER A 66 -10.49 -13.53 14.06
CA SER A 66 -11.79 -13.01 13.64
C SER A 66 -12.81 -14.14 13.52
N ASN A 67 -13.42 -14.53 14.64
CA ASN A 67 -14.71 -15.21 14.63
C ASN A 67 -15.81 -14.18 14.38
N GLY A 68 -15.70 -13.41 13.30
CA GLY A 68 -16.66 -12.37 12.94
C GLY A 68 -17.91 -12.97 12.33
N VAL A 69 -19.07 -12.40 12.65
CA VAL A 69 -20.33 -12.70 11.95
C VAL A 69 -20.20 -12.20 10.52
N ILE A 70 -20.30 -13.10 9.52
CA ILE A 70 -20.35 -12.73 8.10
C ILE A 70 -21.61 -11.90 7.87
N ARG A 71 -21.44 -10.66 7.43
CA ARG A 71 -22.53 -9.70 7.19
C ARG A 71 -22.77 -9.39 5.72
N PHE A 72 -21.78 -9.61 4.89
CA PHE A 72 -21.82 -9.39 3.45
C PHE A 72 -21.14 -10.54 2.72
N GLU A 73 -21.68 -10.86 1.56
CA GLU A 73 -21.09 -11.86 0.66
C GLU A 73 -19.73 -11.39 0.11
N ASN A 74 -18.82 -12.32 -0.16
CA ASN A 74 -17.54 -12.02 -0.76
C ASN A 74 -17.66 -11.82 -2.28
N HIS A 75 -18.00 -10.61 -2.70
CA HIS A 75 -18.10 -10.23 -4.11
C HIS A 75 -16.75 -10.03 -4.81
N LEU A 76 -15.63 -10.06 -4.07
CA LEU A 76 -14.29 -9.96 -4.65
C LEU A 76 -13.75 -11.34 -5.07
N ALA A 77 -14.24 -12.42 -4.48
CA ALA A 77 -13.85 -13.77 -4.83
C ALA A 77 -14.24 -14.10 -6.28
N GLY A 78 -13.27 -14.52 -7.08
CA GLY A 78 -13.49 -14.84 -8.50
C GLY A 78 -13.71 -13.63 -9.42
N LEU A 79 -13.73 -12.41 -8.91
CA LEU A 79 -13.89 -11.21 -9.74
C LEU A 79 -12.62 -10.95 -10.57
N VAL A 80 -12.75 -11.00 -11.89
CA VAL A 80 -11.67 -10.63 -12.83
C VAL A 80 -11.72 -9.12 -13.05
N LEU A 81 -10.70 -8.43 -12.54
CA LEU A 81 -10.57 -6.98 -12.70
C LEU A 81 -9.92 -6.66 -14.04
N THR A 82 -10.58 -5.82 -14.83
CA THR A 82 -10.13 -5.38 -16.17
C THR A 82 -9.76 -3.90 -16.22
N GLY A 83 -10.07 -3.15 -15.16
CA GLY A 83 -9.79 -1.72 -15.09
C GLY A 83 -9.84 -1.17 -13.66
N VAL A 84 -9.50 0.09 -13.53
CA VAL A 84 -9.62 0.85 -12.27
C VAL A 84 -11.08 1.05 -11.86
N ASN A 85 -11.31 1.34 -10.59
CA ASN A 85 -12.63 1.63 -10.03
C ASN A 85 -13.66 0.48 -10.15
N GLN A 86 -13.22 -0.75 -10.25
CA GLN A 86 -14.10 -1.92 -10.19
C GLN A 86 -14.19 -2.49 -8.78
N ALA A 87 -13.10 -2.47 -8.04
CA ALA A 87 -13.08 -2.89 -6.65
C ALA A 87 -12.04 -2.11 -5.84
N PHE A 88 -12.44 -1.66 -4.66
CA PHE A 88 -11.54 -1.16 -3.62
C PHE A 88 -11.39 -2.21 -2.53
N SER A 89 -10.20 -2.27 -1.93
CA SER A 89 -9.93 -3.10 -0.76
C SER A 89 -9.40 -2.22 0.37
N SER A 90 -9.85 -2.49 1.59
CA SER A 90 -9.46 -1.74 2.78
C SER A 90 -9.12 -2.66 3.94
N ASP A 91 -8.20 -2.21 4.77
CA ASP A 91 -7.84 -2.86 6.02
C ASP A 91 -7.28 -1.84 7.01
N ILE A 92 -7.46 -2.11 8.30
CA ILE A 92 -6.95 -1.29 9.41
C ILE A 92 -5.76 -2.02 10.02
N THR A 93 -4.63 -1.34 10.13
CA THR A 93 -3.47 -1.85 10.84
C THR A 93 -3.10 -0.92 11.98
N TYR A 94 -2.22 -1.37 12.86
CA TYR A 94 -1.70 -0.52 13.94
C TYR A 94 -0.19 -0.38 13.83
N PHE A 95 0.32 0.73 14.37
CA PHE A 95 1.75 1.04 14.46
C PHE A 95 2.08 1.56 15.85
N ASP A 96 3.14 1.02 16.43
CA ASP A 96 3.62 1.44 17.76
C ASP A 96 4.52 2.66 17.64
N VAL A 97 4.25 3.68 18.45
CA VAL A 97 5.13 4.83 18.63
C VAL A 97 5.32 5.05 20.13
N GLY A 98 6.50 4.74 20.62
CA GLY A 98 6.84 4.94 22.03
C GLY A 98 5.99 4.13 23.02
N GLY A 99 5.57 2.91 22.66
CA GLY A 99 4.72 2.04 23.48
C GLY A 99 3.23 2.36 23.38
N ARG A 100 2.83 3.26 22.47
CA ARG A 100 1.43 3.58 22.20
C ARG A 100 1.03 3.18 20.80
N PHE A 101 -0.05 2.44 20.66
CA PHE A 101 -0.60 2.04 19.37
C PHE A 101 -1.45 3.13 18.75
N TYR A 102 -1.21 3.38 17.46
CA TYR A 102 -2.01 4.21 16.58
C TYR A 102 -2.55 3.38 15.43
N TYR A 103 -3.69 3.74 14.88
CA TYR A 103 -4.38 2.97 13.84
C TYR A 103 -4.19 3.65 12.50
N ILE A 104 -3.86 2.86 11.49
CA ILE A 104 -3.66 3.33 10.12
C ILE A 104 -4.62 2.55 9.23
N THR A 105 -5.42 3.25 8.45
CA THR A 105 -6.35 2.65 7.47
C THR A 105 -5.86 2.98 6.08
N PHE A 106 -5.83 1.99 5.19
CA PHE A 106 -5.58 2.22 3.77
C PHE A 106 -6.77 1.74 2.94
N ILE A 107 -7.08 2.48 1.88
CA ILE A 107 -8.02 2.09 0.83
C ILE A 107 -7.28 2.12 -0.49
N MET A 108 -7.28 0.99 -1.19
CA MET A 108 -6.59 0.82 -2.45
C MET A 108 -7.53 0.39 -3.56
N ASP A 109 -7.20 0.77 -4.79
CA ASP A 109 -7.76 0.17 -5.99
C ASP A 109 -7.15 -1.23 -6.22
N CYS A 110 -8.01 -2.25 -6.35
CA CYS A 110 -7.58 -3.63 -6.47
C CYS A 110 -6.92 -3.98 -7.81
N PHE A 111 -7.16 -3.19 -8.86
CA PHE A 111 -6.55 -3.35 -10.17
C PHE A 111 -5.17 -2.70 -10.23
N SER A 112 -5.10 -1.40 -9.98
CA SER A 112 -3.87 -0.61 -10.09
C SER A 112 -2.94 -0.69 -8.88
N ARG A 113 -3.40 -1.19 -7.76
CA ARG A 113 -2.69 -1.18 -6.46
C ARG A 113 -2.47 0.23 -5.89
N MET A 114 -3.04 1.26 -6.48
CA MET A 114 -2.92 2.63 -6.01
C MET A 114 -3.63 2.81 -4.67
N ILE A 115 -2.95 3.35 -3.67
CA ILE A 115 -3.57 3.78 -2.42
C ILE A 115 -4.30 5.09 -2.70
N LEU A 116 -5.62 5.05 -2.60
CA LEU A 116 -6.50 6.16 -2.92
C LEU A 116 -6.85 7.02 -1.72
N GLY A 117 -6.88 6.39 -0.55
CA GLY A 117 -7.17 7.07 0.70
C GLY A 117 -6.50 6.38 1.87
N HIS A 118 -6.18 7.16 2.86
CA HIS A 118 -5.64 6.68 4.12
C HIS A 118 -6.04 7.59 5.27
N SER A 119 -5.91 7.06 6.48
CA SER A 119 -6.07 7.83 7.72
C SER A 119 -5.12 7.32 8.78
N VAL A 120 -4.72 8.20 9.69
CA VAL A 120 -3.96 7.85 10.90
C VAL A 120 -4.76 8.35 12.09
N SER A 121 -4.99 7.51 13.09
CA SER A 121 -5.86 7.88 14.21
C SER A 121 -5.34 7.39 15.56
N LYS A 122 -5.79 8.09 16.61
CA LYS A 122 -5.49 7.76 18.02
C LYS A 122 -6.48 6.75 18.59
N ARG A 123 -7.63 6.56 17.95
CA ARG A 123 -8.73 5.68 18.41
C ARG A 123 -9.23 4.81 17.27
N LEU A 124 -9.62 3.60 17.58
CA LEU A 124 -10.19 2.64 16.63
C LEU A 124 -11.71 2.86 16.49
N THR A 125 -12.11 4.03 16.02
CA THR A 125 -13.52 4.35 15.72
C THR A 125 -13.70 4.60 14.24
N THR A 126 -14.91 4.40 13.73
CA THR A 126 -15.27 4.61 12.32
C THR A 126 -14.95 6.02 11.86
N GLU A 127 -15.30 7.03 12.68
CA GLU A 127 -15.14 8.46 12.38
C GLU A 127 -13.66 8.86 12.26
N GLN A 128 -12.76 8.16 12.95
CA GLN A 128 -11.33 8.46 12.94
C GLN A 128 -10.53 7.56 12.00
N THR A 129 -11.05 6.43 11.57
CA THR A 129 -10.34 5.43 10.76
C THR A 129 -10.93 5.31 9.36
N THR A 130 -11.97 4.51 9.17
CA THR A 130 -12.50 4.14 7.86
C THR A 130 -13.17 5.30 7.12
N MET A 131 -13.84 6.20 7.83
CA MET A 131 -14.54 7.34 7.23
C MET A 131 -13.59 8.34 6.56
N PRO A 132 -12.54 8.89 7.22
CA PRO A 132 -11.60 9.81 6.58
C PRO A 132 -10.88 9.16 5.40
N ALA A 133 -10.49 7.89 5.52
CA ALA A 133 -9.85 7.16 4.43
C ALA A 133 -10.79 7.01 3.23
N LEU A 134 -12.06 6.67 3.44
CA LEU A 134 -13.06 6.56 2.37
C LEU A 134 -13.35 7.90 1.70
N GLN A 135 -13.51 8.97 2.49
CA GLN A 135 -13.71 10.31 1.96
C GLN A 135 -12.53 10.78 1.10
N MET A 136 -11.29 10.48 1.53
CA MET A 136 -10.09 10.76 0.75
C MET A 136 -10.08 9.95 -0.55
N ALA A 137 -10.38 8.65 -0.52
CA ALA A 137 -10.43 7.79 -1.71
C ALA A 137 -11.46 8.31 -2.74
N ILE A 138 -12.66 8.66 -2.27
CA ILE A 138 -13.71 9.26 -3.10
C ILE A 138 -13.24 10.58 -3.71
N LYS A 139 -12.59 11.45 -2.92
CA LYS A 139 -12.04 12.73 -3.41
C LYS A 139 -10.94 12.49 -4.45
N THR A 140 -10.06 11.54 -4.23
CA THR A 140 -9.00 11.16 -5.18
C THR A 140 -9.55 10.71 -6.53
N ARG A 141 -10.74 10.09 -6.53
CA ARG A 141 -11.46 9.68 -7.76
C ARG A 141 -12.43 10.77 -8.30
N GLY A 142 -12.21 12.04 -7.94
CA GLY A 142 -13.01 13.16 -8.43
C GLY A 142 -14.46 13.16 -7.95
N ARG A 143 -14.77 12.41 -6.88
CA ARG A 143 -16.11 12.24 -6.30
C ARG A 143 -17.12 11.52 -7.21
N ILE A 144 -16.63 10.87 -8.26
CA ILE A 144 -17.44 10.08 -9.18
C ILE A 144 -16.94 8.64 -9.12
N LEU A 145 -17.79 7.72 -8.65
CA LEU A 145 -17.52 6.30 -8.60
C LEU A 145 -18.56 5.56 -9.45
N PRO A 146 -18.16 4.52 -10.20
CA PRO A 146 -19.11 3.71 -10.95
C PRO A 146 -20.11 3.03 -9.99
N PRO A 147 -21.41 3.08 -10.27
CA PRO A 147 -22.39 2.31 -9.52
C PRO A 147 -22.06 0.82 -9.56
N GLY A 148 -22.23 0.14 -8.43
CA GLY A 148 -21.94 -1.30 -8.33
C GLY A 148 -20.47 -1.65 -8.11
N MET A 149 -19.58 -0.65 -7.96
CA MET A 149 -18.19 -0.89 -7.59
C MET A 149 -18.11 -1.62 -6.23
N VAL A 150 -17.29 -2.65 -6.15
CA VAL A 150 -17.12 -3.45 -4.92
C VAL A 150 -16.25 -2.70 -3.91
N PHE A 151 -16.71 -2.60 -2.67
CA PHE A 151 -15.89 -2.19 -1.53
C PHE A 151 -15.67 -3.38 -0.61
N HIS A 152 -14.47 -3.91 -0.60
CA HIS A 152 -14.08 -5.12 0.12
C HIS A 152 -13.28 -4.78 1.38
N SER A 153 -13.62 -5.40 2.52
CA SER A 153 -12.91 -5.26 3.79
C SER A 153 -12.97 -6.54 4.61
N ASP A 154 -12.26 -6.53 5.73
CA ASP A 154 -12.44 -7.55 6.78
C ASP A 154 -13.76 -7.36 7.55
N GLY A 155 -13.98 -8.24 8.55
CA GLY A 155 -15.15 -8.21 9.45
C GLY A 155 -15.13 -7.13 10.53
N GLY A 156 -14.25 -6.12 10.44
CA GLY A 156 -14.12 -5.06 11.44
C GLY A 156 -15.39 -4.21 11.59
N GLY A 157 -15.84 -3.98 12.84
CA GLY A 157 -17.05 -3.22 13.15
C GLY A 157 -17.10 -1.82 12.55
N GLN A 158 -15.94 -1.23 12.26
CA GLN A 158 -15.79 0.11 11.66
C GLN A 158 -16.36 0.19 10.23
N TYR A 159 -16.45 -0.94 9.52
CA TYR A 159 -17.03 -1.04 8.18
C TYR A 159 -18.56 -1.25 8.17
N TYR A 160 -19.15 -1.47 9.35
CA TYR A 160 -20.60 -1.70 9.54
C TYR A 160 -21.31 -0.58 10.28
N ALA A 161 -20.58 0.39 10.79
CA ALA A 161 -21.17 1.56 11.44
C ALA A 161 -22.13 2.27 10.49
N LYS A 162 -23.23 2.80 11.03
CA LYS A 162 -24.31 3.44 10.24
C LYS A 162 -23.76 4.54 9.32
N GLU A 163 -22.82 5.31 9.81
CA GLU A 163 -22.17 6.41 9.10
C GLU A 163 -21.41 5.90 7.87
N PHE A 164 -20.63 4.82 8.01
CA PHE A 164 -19.90 4.21 6.92
C PHE A 164 -20.85 3.59 5.88
N VAL A 165 -21.87 2.88 6.36
CA VAL A 165 -22.92 2.29 5.52
C VAL A 165 -23.66 3.40 4.73
N SER A 166 -23.99 4.52 5.37
CA SER A 166 -24.64 5.66 4.72
C SER A 166 -23.82 6.20 3.53
N ILE A 167 -22.51 6.40 3.71
CA ILE A 167 -21.65 6.87 2.62
C ILE A 167 -21.54 5.83 1.50
N THR A 168 -21.27 4.57 1.83
CA THR A 168 -21.19 3.51 0.81
C THR A 168 -22.49 3.37 0.01
N THR A 169 -23.64 3.49 0.66
CA THR A 169 -24.95 3.49 0.00
C THR A 169 -25.16 4.71 -0.90
N LYS A 170 -24.78 5.91 -0.42
CA LYS A 170 -24.83 7.15 -1.22
C LYS A 170 -24.08 7.03 -2.54
N TYR A 171 -22.90 6.38 -2.52
CA TYR A 171 -22.09 6.16 -3.71
C TYR A 171 -22.41 4.85 -4.45
N LYS A 172 -23.50 4.15 -4.06
CA LYS A 172 -23.95 2.89 -4.66
C LYS A 172 -22.86 1.82 -4.73
N LEU A 173 -22.01 1.75 -3.67
CA LEU A 173 -20.97 0.74 -3.56
C LEU A 173 -21.57 -0.58 -3.08
N VAL A 174 -21.14 -1.69 -3.68
CA VAL A 174 -21.46 -3.04 -3.23
C VAL A 174 -20.48 -3.42 -2.13
N LYS A 175 -21.00 -3.56 -0.92
CA LYS A 175 -20.17 -3.98 0.23
C LYS A 175 -19.84 -5.46 0.12
N SER A 176 -18.60 -5.79 0.34
CA SER A 176 -18.05 -7.13 0.27
C SER A 176 -17.18 -7.39 1.49
N MET A 177 -17.23 -8.58 2.03
CA MET A 177 -16.48 -8.96 3.22
C MET A 177 -15.73 -10.27 2.98
N CYS A 178 -14.48 -10.35 3.45
CA CYS A 178 -13.77 -11.61 3.48
C CYS A 178 -14.35 -12.52 4.59
N GLU A 179 -14.50 -13.80 4.29
CA GLU A 179 -14.79 -14.84 5.27
C GLU A 179 -13.50 -15.26 5.98
N TYR A 180 -12.44 -15.38 5.20
CA TYR A 180 -11.12 -15.79 5.67
C TYR A 180 -10.07 -14.70 5.48
N PRO A 181 -9.08 -14.57 6.38
CA PRO A 181 -8.06 -13.52 6.31
C PRO A 181 -7.34 -13.46 4.95
N TRP A 182 -7.02 -14.59 4.34
CA TRP A 182 -6.31 -14.62 3.05
C TRP A 182 -7.08 -14.02 1.87
N GLU A 183 -8.39 -13.83 2.00
CA GLU A 183 -9.23 -13.21 0.96
C GLU A 183 -9.01 -11.69 0.89
N ASN A 184 -8.53 -11.04 1.98
CA ASN A 184 -8.12 -9.63 1.99
C ASN A 184 -6.60 -9.45 1.77
N GLY A 185 -5.93 -10.45 1.22
CA GLY A 185 -4.46 -10.46 1.06
C GLY A 185 -3.87 -9.30 0.26
N LYS A 186 -4.66 -8.56 -0.52
CA LYS A 186 -4.21 -7.34 -1.21
C LYS A 186 -4.03 -6.19 -0.23
N ALA A 187 -5.00 -5.93 0.65
CA ALA A 187 -4.91 -4.88 1.66
C ALA A 187 -3.86 -5.22 2.73
N GLU A 188 -3.82 -6.49 3.20
CA GLU A 188 -2.78 -6.94 4.13
C GLU A 188 -1.36 -6.71 3.58
N ARG A 189 -1.15 -6.96 2.27
CA ARG A 189 0.14 -6.73 1.62
C ARG A 189 0.54 -5.26 1.59
N ILE A 190 -0.41 -4.35 1.41
CA ILE A 190 -0.14 -2.90 1.51
C ILE A 190 0.25 -2.55 2.93
N ASN A 191 -0.52 -2.97 3.94
CA ASN A 191 -0.21 -2.76 5.35
C ASN A 191 1.20 -3.25 5.67
N GLY A 192 1.53 -4.48 5.26
CA GLY A 192 2.87 -5.03 5.42
C GLY A 192 3.96 -4.24 4.68
N THR A 193 3.67 -3.73 3.49
CA THR A 193 4.62 -2.93 2.73
C THR A 193 4.86 -1.59 3.40
N ILE A 194 3.83 -0.83 3.73
CA ILE A 194 3.97 0.48 4.36
C ILE A 194 4.65 0.36 5.73
N LYS A 195 4.14 -0.51 6.61
CA LYS A 195 4.71 -0.68 7.96
C LYS A 195 6.14 -1.19 7.94
N ASN A 196 6.36 -2.33 7.27
CA ASN A 196 7.59 -3.09 7.45
C ASN A 196 8.71 -2.67 6.48
N LYS A 197 8.37 -1.99 5.38
CA LYS A 197 9.36 -1.59 4.37
C LYS A 197 9.64 -0.09 4.33
N TYR A 198 8.89 0.69 5.12
CA TYR A 198 9.07 2.13 5.23
C TYR A 198 9.03 2.58 6.69
N LEU A 199 7.88 2.60 7.36
CA LEU A 199 7.71 3.22 8.66
C LEU A 199 8.68 2.69 9.73
N LYS A 200 9.01 1.39 9.70
CA LYS A 200 9.99 0.79 10.63
C LYS A 200 11.43 1.32 10.47
N TYR A 201 11.73 1.97 9.36
CA TYR A 201 13.06 2.54 9.08
C TYR A 201 13.13 4.04 9.38
N LEU A 202 12.01 4.63 9.85
CA LEU A 202 11.91 6.03 10.23
C LEU A 202 11.92 6.18 11.76
N ASP A 203 12.62 7.19 12.27
CA ASP A 203 12.65 7.52 13.70
C ASP A 203 11.41 8.35 14.07
N ILE A 204 10.27 7.68 14.22
CA ILE A 204 8.98 8.29 14.51
C ILE A 204 8.75 8.31 16.01
N LYS A 205 8.63 9.49 16.62
CA LYS A 205 8.49 9.71 18.06
C LYS A 205 7.13 10.24 18.46
N THR A 206 6.41 10.89 17.55
CA THR A 206 5.14 11.54 17.83
C THR A 206 4.04 11.10 16.87
N PHE A 207 2.78 11.34 17.25
CA PHE A 207 1.64 11.09 16.38
C PHE A 207 1.69 11.95 15.11
N GLU A 208 2.08 13.19 15.25
CA GLU A 208 2.18 14.16 14.16
C GLU A 208 3.27 13.74 13.13
N GLU A 209 4.39 13.20 13.61
CA GLU A 209 5.42 12.60 12.77
C GLU A 209 4.91 11.34 12.07
N LEU A 210 4.14 10.49 12.77
CA LEU A 210 3.53 9.31 12.14
C LEU A 210 2.59 9.71 11.01
N VAL A 211 1.74 10.73 11.19
CA VAL A 211 0.84 11.23 10.14
C VAL A 211 1.65 11.67 8.92
N LYS A 212 2.64 12.52 9.10
CA LYS A 212 3.52 13.00 8.01
C LYS A 212 4.26 11.86 7.31
N SER A 213 4.75 10.89 8.08
CA SER A 213 5.47 9.72 7.56
C SER A 213 4.55 8.82 6.72
N VAL A 214 3.30 8.63 7.13
CA VAL A 214 2.31 7.87 6.35
C VAL A 214 1.99 8.59 5.05
N ASP A 215 1.72 9.92 5.09
CA ASP A 215 1.46 10.73 3.89
C ASP A 215 2.61 10.64 2.89
N HIS A 216 3.83 10.84 3.36
CA HIS A 216 5.04 10.76 2.53
C HIS A 216 5.22 9.35 1.94
N THR A 217 5.10 8.32 2.77
CA THR A 217 5.26 6.92 2.34
C THR A 217 4.21 6.51 1.31
N VAL A 218 2.96 6.96 1.46
CA VAL A 218 1.91 6.71 0.47
C VAL A 218 2.24 7.38 -0.86
N SER A 219 2.80 8.59 -0.84
CA SER A 219 3.28 9.26 -2.07
C SER A 219 4.39 8.47 -2.74
N LEU A 220 5.41 8.04 -1.99
CA LEU A 220 6.51 7.19 -2.51
C LEU A 220 5.99 5.87 -3.07
N TYR A 221 5.07 5.21 -2.35
CA TYR A 221 4.47 3.96 -2.79
C TYR A 221 3.73 4.11 -4.13
N ASN A 222 2.90 5.15 -4.25
CA ASN A 222 2.09 5.36 -5.44
C ASN A 222 2.90 5.84 -6.65
N LYS A 223 3.86 6.74 -6.45
CA LYS A 223 4.53 7.46 -7.54
C LYS A 223 5.90 6.91 -7.90
N GLU A 224 6.58 6.26 -6.95
CA GLU A 224 7.99 5.93 -7.12
C GLU A 224 8.34 4.46 -6.97
N ARG A 225 7.52 3.69 -6.23
CA ARG A 225 7.80 2.29 -6.00
C ARG A 225 7.39 1.42 -7.20
N PRO A 226 8.32 0.73 -7.89
CA PRO A 226 7.98 -0.26 -8.92
C PRO A 226 7.34 -1.52 -8.31
N HIS A 227 6.31 -2.05 -8.95
CA HIS A 227 5.62 -3.25 -8.53
C HIS A 227 5.74 -4.37 -9.57
N LYS A 228 6.27 -5.54 -9.17
CA LYS A 228 6.40 -6.69 -10.07
C LYS A 228 5.06 -7.08 -10.72
N SER A 229 3.96 -7.03 -9.95
CA SER A 229 2.61 -7.35 -10.45
C SER A 229 2.05 -6.31 -11.44
N LEU A 230 2.70 -5.17 -11.59
CA LEU A 230 2.38 -4.11 -12.56
C LEU A 230 3.49 -3.96 -13.62
N ASN A 231 4.19 -5.06 -13.93
CA ASN A 231 5.34 -5.06 -14.85
C ASN A 231 6.40 -4.01 -14.49
N TYR A 232 6.68 -3.85 -13.19
CA TYR A 232 7.59 -2.86 -12.62
C TYR A 232 7.20 -1.39 -12.85
N LEU A 233 5.97 -1.12 -13.28
CA LEU A 233 5.41 0.22 -13.20
C LEU A 233 5.06 0.58 -11.76
N THR A 234 5.04 1.88 -11.46
CA THR A 234 4.41 2.39 -10.24
C THR A 234 2.89 2.35 -10.39
N PRO A 235 2.12 2.29 -9.28
CA PRO A 235 0.65 2.36 -9.37
C PRO A 235 0.15 3.54 -10.21
N PHE A 236 0.75 4.72 -9.99
CA PHE A 236 0.40 5.93 -10.74
C PHE A 236 0.72 5.83 -12.24
N ALA A 237 1.91 5.32 -12.59
CA ALA A 237 2.29 5.14 -14.01
C ALA A 237 1.43 4.06 -14.68
N PHE A 238 1.05 3.02 -13.92
CA PHE A 238 0.17 1.97 -14.42
C PHE A 238 -1.23 2.51 -14.73
N GLU A 239 -1.83 3.34 -13.87
CA GLU A 239 -3.14 3.96 -14.15
C GLU A 239 -3.12 4.93 -15.33
N LYS A 240 -1.99 5.61 -15.57
CA LYS A 240 -1.86 6.50 -16.73
C LYS A 240 -1.78 5.76 -18.08
N LYS A 241 -1.33 4.50 -18.05
CA LYS A 241 -1.13 3.69 -19.24
C LYS A 241 -2.37 2.89 -19.63
N ASN A 242 -3.26 2.60 -18.68
CA ASN A 242 -4.47 1.80 -18.83
C ASN A 242 -5.73 2.63 -18.61
#